data_2deec0a56f11bbf8f032bb16a8a7001c
#
_entry.id   2deec0a56f11bbf8f032bb16a8a7001c
#
_cell.length_a   1.000
_cell.length_b   1.000
_cell.length_c   1.000
_cell.angle_alpha   90.00
_cell.angle_beta   90.00
_cell.angle_gamma   90.00
#
_symmetry.space_group_name_H-M   'P 1'
#
loop_
_entity.id
_entity.type
_entity.pdbx_description
1 polymer ?
#
loop_
_entity_poly.entity_id
_entity_poly.type
_entity_poly.pdbx_seq_one_letter_code
_entity_poly.pdbx_strand_id
1 'polypeptide(L)'
;MSEQKLNMLVLPGYQNSGAGHWQTRWEALDPAFTRVQMPDWDHPVRDTWCRTLDAAVAAADAPMVFAAHSLGCLTTAFWATHYASAAQLAKVAGALLVALPDPSEAHFPQDASGFSPVPLTRLPFANIVVASSDDPYGGVPFSQTCANAWGSRWIDIGPRGHINADSGLGDWDEGRGWLASFGARG
;
A
#
# COMPACT_ATOMS: atom_id res chain seq x y z
N MET A 1 -12.20 20.52 -19.82
CA MET A 1 -11.05 20.22 -18.96
C MET A 1 -10.83 18.72 -19.06
N SER A 2 -9.70 18.27 -19.57
CA SER A 2 -9.40 16.83 -19.62
C SER A 2 -9.24 16.33 -18.19
N GLU A 3 -10.02 15.33 -17.79
CA GLU A 3 -9.76 14.59 -16.55
C GLU A 3 -8.30 14.13 -16.58
N GLN A 4 -7.54 14.56 -15.58
CA GLN A 4 -6.14 14.17 -15.48
C GLN A 4 -6.11 12.67 -15.18
N LYS A 5 -5.61 11.89 -16.12
CA LYS A 5 -5.53 10.42 -15.99
C LYS A 5 -4.57 10.11 -14.83
N LEU A 6 -5.09 9.48 -13.78
CA LEU A 6 -4.30 8.96 -12.67
C LEU A 6 -3.83 7.53 -12.98
N ASN A 7 -2.60 7.24 -12.68
CA ASN A 7 -2.09 5.87 -12.68
C ASN A 7 -2.29 5.27 -11.28
N MET A 8 -2.82 4.06 -11.21
CA MET A 8 -2.99 3.33 -9.96
C MET A 8 -1.89 2.28 -9.85
N LEU A 9 -0.88 2.53 -8.99
CA LEU A 9 0.15 1.53 -8.74
C LEU A 9 -0.30 0.56 -7.65
N VAL A 10 -0.36 -0.72 -8.01
CA VAL A 10 -0.71 -1.80 -7.10
C VAL A 10 0.57 -2.34 -6.46
N LEU A 11 0.63 -2.31 -5.12
CA LEU A 11 1.75 -2.81 -4.35
C LEU A 11 1.30 -3.98 -3.45
N PRO A 12 1.42 -5.23 -3.93
CA PRO A 12 1.14 -6.40 -3.11
C PRO A 12 2.15 -6.58 -1.97
N GLY A 13 1.83 -7.47 -1.05
CA GLY A 13 2.71 -7.90 0.01
C GLY A 13 3.44 -9.21 -0.28
N TYR A 14 3.88 -9.86 0.81
CA TYR A 14 4.53 -11.17 0.79
C TYR A 14 3.71 -12.18 -0.02
N GLN A 15 4.37 -12.96 -0.86
CA GLN A 15 3.78 -13.96 -1.74
C GLN A 15 2.80 -13.42 -2.80
N ASN A 16 2.85 -12.10 -3.09
CA ASN A 16 2.01 -11.47 -4.10
C ASN A 16 0.50 -11.52 -3.75
N SER A 17 -0.35 -11.11 -4.69
CA SER A 17 -1.81 -11.15 -4.55
C SER A 17 -2.41 -12.05 -5.62
N GLY A 18 -3.04 -13.15 -5.19
CA GLY A 18 -3.67 -14.12 -6.08
C GLY A 18 -4.99 -13.62 -6.70
N ALA A 19 -5.61 -14.47 -7.53
CA ALA A 19 -6.78 -14.12 -8.34
C ALA A 19 -8.00 -13.63 -7.53
N GLY A 20 -8.21 -14.13 -6.31
CA GLY A 20 -9.31 -13.72 -5.43
C GLY A 20 -9.06 -12.44 -4.64
N HIS A 21 -7.84 -11.92 -4.68
CA HIS A 21 -7.45 -10.72 -3.95
C HIS A 21 -8.02 -9.45 -4.61
N TRP A 22 -8.49 -8.49 -3.80
CA TRP A 22 -9.09 -7.25 -4.31
C TRP A 22 -8.14 -6.47 -5.24
N GLN A 23 -6.83 -6.48 -5.00
CA GLN A 23 -5.86 -5.84 -5.89
C GLN A 23 -5.89 -6.44 -7.30
N THR A 24 -5.88 -7.77 -7.41
CA THR A 24 -5.93 -8.47 -8.70
C THR A 24 -7.26 -8.26 -9.42
N ARG A 25 -8.35 -8.22 -8.65
CA ARG A 25 -9.67 -7.91 -9.21
C ARG A 25 -9.74 -6.49 -9.76
N TRP A 26 -9.16 -5.51 -9.05
CA TRP A 26 -9.12 -4.12 -9.53
C TRP A 26 -8.33 -3.97 -10.83
N GLU A 27 -7.21 -4.67 -10.98
CA GLU A 27 -6.44 -4.70 -12.23
C GLU A 27 -7.25 -5.29 -13.39
N ALA A 28 -8.07 -6.31 -13.13
CA ALA A 28 -8.92 -6.92 -14.15
C ALA A 28 -10.10 -6.00 -14.57
N LEU A 29 -10.56 -5.14 -13.67
CA LEU A 29 -11.69 -4.23 -13.91
C LEU A 29 -11.29 -2.92 -14.61
N ASP A 30 -10.06 -2.44 -14.39
CA ASP A 30 -9.63 -1.13 -14.86
C ASP A 30 -8.14 -1.15 -15.26
N PRO A 31 -7.83 -0.88 -16.55
CA PRO A 31 -6.46 -0.87 -17.06
C PRO A 31 -5.58 0.27 -16.49
N ALA A 32 -6.16 1.22 -15.74
CA ALA A 32 -5.38 2.23 -15.00
C ALA A 32 -4.59 1.63 -13.83
N PHE A 33 -4.97 0.44 -13.36
CA PHE A 33 -4.24 -0.27 -12.30
C PHE A 33 -3.09 -1.07 -12.89
N THR A 34 -1.88 -0.81 -12.41
CA THR A 34 -0.66 -1.50 -12.83
C THR A 34 0.12 -2.00 -11.62
N ARG A 35 0.43 -3.27 -11.59
CA ARG A 35 1.19 -3.89 -10.50
C ARG A 35 2.67 -3.57 -10.61
N VAL A 36 3.25 -3.13 -9.50
CA VAL A 36 4.70 -3.07 -9.36
C VAL A 36 5.20 -4.51 -9.18
N GLN A 37 5.98 -5.00 -10.16
CA GLN A 37 6.50 -6.37 -10.15
C GLN A 37 7.74 -6.43 -9.28
N MET A 38 7.60 -7.01 -8.09
CA MET A 38 8.74 -7.23 -7.21
C MET A 38 9.59 -8.40 -7.72
N PRO A 39 10.92 -8.32 -7.62
CA PRO A 39 11.80 -9.36 -8.19
C PRO A 39 11.74 -10.69 -7.45
N ASP A 40 11.40 -10.68 -6.17
CA ASP A 40 11.21 -11.88 -5.35
C ASP A 40 10.06 -11.64 -4.36
N TRP A 41 9.00 -12.44 -4.49
CA TRP A 41 7.82 -12.36 -3.65
C TRP A 41 7.93 -13.19 -2.37
N ASP A 42 8.79 -14.20 -2.39
CA ASP A 42 8.93 -15.16 -1.29
C ASP A 42 10.04 -14.76 -0.30
N HIS A 43 11.03 -13.99 -0.76
CA HIS A 43 12.13 -13.48 0.08
C HIS A 43 12.25 -11.95 -0.07
N PRO A 44 11.29 -11.18 0.46
CA PRO A 44 11.28 -9.73 0.32
C PRO A 44 12.48 -9.09 1.03
N VAL A 45 13.25 -8.31 0.28
CA VAL A 45 14.32 -7.46 0.83
C VAL A 45 13.89 -6.01 0.69
N ARG A 46 13.76 -5.27 1.80
CA ARG A 46 13.28 -3.88 1.81
C ARG A 46 14.00 -3.00 0.78
N ASP A 47 15.33 -3.02 0.74
CA ASP A 47 16.09 -2.17 -0.19
C ASP A 47 15.73 -2.47 -1.64
N THR A 48 15.66 -3.74 -2.00
CA THR A 48 15.30 -4.17 -3.35
C THR A 48 13.87 -3.77 -3.71
N TRP A 49 12.91 -3.96 -2.80
CA TRP A 49 11.52 -3.59 -3.01
C TRP A 49 11.34 -2.07 -3.14
N CYS A 50 11.99 -1.29 -2.28
CA CYS A 50 11.95 0.17 -2.36
C CYS A 50 12.56 0.70 -3.67
N ARG A 51 13.69 0.12 -4.14
CA ARG A 51 14.30 0.51 -5.43
C ARG A 51 13.42 0.13 -6.61
N THR A 52 12.70 -0.99 -6.54
CA THR A 52 11.74 -1.40 -7.56
C THR A 52 10.57 -0.42 -7.64
N LEU A 53 10.03 -0.01 -6.49
CA LEU A 53 9.02 1.05 -6.44
C LEU A 53 9.55 2.38 -6.96
N ASP A 54 10.77 2.75 -6.59
CA ASP A 54 11.43 3.98 -7.04
C ASP A 54 11.52 4.05 -8.57
N ALA A 55 11.95 2.96 -9.19
CA ALA A 55 12.01 2.84 -10.65
C ALA A 55 10.62 2.95 -11.30
N ALA A 56 9.59 2.32 -10.71
CA ALA A 56 8.23 2.42 -11.21
C ALA A 56 7.68 3.86 -11.15
N VAL A 57 7.94 4.57 -10.06
CA VAL A 57 7.55 5.99 -9.91
C VAL A 57 8.33 6.88 -10.87
N ALA A 58 9.62 6.62 -11.05
CA ALA A 58 10.47 7.40 -11.98
C ALA A 58 9.96 7.28 -13.42
N ALA A 59 9.55 6.08 -13.83
CA ALA A 59 9.06 5.79 -15.19
C ALA A 59 7.65 6.33 -15.48
N ALA A 60 6.90 6.72 -14.48
CA ALA A 60 5.53 7.18 -14.67
C ALA A 60 5.46 8.64 -15.16
N ASP A 61 4.67 8.87 -16.22
CA ASP A 61 4.48 10.18 -16.85
C ASP A 61 3.30 10.99 -16.28
N ALA A 62 2.47 10.38 -15.45
CA ALA A 62 1.28 11.00 -14.87
C ALA A 62 1.29 10.89 -13.34
N PRO A 63 0.52 11.74 -12.64
CA PRO A 63 0.27 11.57 -11.21
C PRO A 63 -0.27 10.17 -10.91
N MET A 64 0.08 9.67 -9.74
CA MET A 64 -0.27 8.30 -9.33
C MET A 64 -0.86 8.22 -7.94
N VAL A 65 -1.62 7.15 -7.72
CA VAL A 65 -2.12 6.75 -6.40
C VAL A 65 -1.65 5.32 -6.13
N PHE A 66 -1.23 5.06 -4.89
CA PHE A 66 -0.80 3.72 -4.48
C PHE A 66 -1.96 2.94 -3.85
N ALA A 67 -2.16 1.71 -4.33
CA ALA A 67 -3.05 0.72 -3.74
C ALA A 67 -2.20 -0.39 -3.11
N ALA A 68 -1.78 -0.16 -1.87
CA ALA A 68 -0.84 -1.04 -1.17
C ALA A 68 -1.54 -1.99 -0.20
N HIS A 69 -1.03 -3.20 -0.09
CA HIS A 69 -1.48 -4.21 0.85
C HIS A 69 -0.30 -4.81 1.61
N SER A 70 -0.49 -5.00 2.91
CA SER A 70 0.46 -5.71 3.78
C SER A 70 1.88 -5.13 3.68
N LEU A 71 2.88 -5.92 3.32
CA LEU A 71 4.28 -5.50 3.18
C LEU A 71 4.46 -4.37 2.14
N GLY A 72 3.57 -4.27 1.16
CA GLY A 72 3.52 -3.15 0.22
C GLY A 72 3.30 -1.80 0.90
N CYS A 73 2.57 -1.77 2.03
CA CYS A 73 2.38 -0.56 2.84
C CYS A 73 3.68 -0.11 3.50
N LEU A 74 4.44 -1.05 4.09
CA LEU A 74 5.75 -0.75 4.68
C LEU A 74 6.74 -0.31 3.61
N THR A 75 6.74 -0.96 2.44
CA THR A 75 7.55 -0.55 1.28
C THR A 75 7.26 0.89 0.90
N THR A 76 5.98 1.29 0.86
CA THR A 76 5.57 2.68 0.59
C THR A 76 6.14 3.65 1.62
N ALA A 77 6.04 3.34 2.91
CA ALA A 77 6.54 4.19 3.98
C ALA A 77 8.07 4.33 3.95
N PHE A 78 8.80 3.23 3.77
CA PHE A 78 10.26 3.24 3.64
C PHE A 78 10.71 3.99 2.40
N TRP A 79 10.07 3.75 1.24
CA TRP A 79 10.39 4.44 0.01
C TRP A 79 10.20 5.94 0.16
N ALA A 80 9.07 6.38 0.66
CA ALA A 80 8.76 7.81 0.81
C ALA A 80 9.72 8.53 1.76
N THR A 81 10.25 7.81 2.78
CA THR A 81 11.11 8.39 3.82
C THR A 81 12.59 8.36 3.46
N HIS A 82 13.06 7.32 2.75
CA HIS A 82 14.49 7.06 2.61
C HIS A 82 15.00 6.96 1.16
N TYR A 83 14.12 6.84 0.17
CA TYR A 83 14.53 6.58 -1.23
C TYR A 83 14.05 7.67 -2.19
N ALA A 84 12.84 8.15 -2.02
CA ALA A 84 12.20 9.04 -2.97
C ALA A 84 12.81 10.45 -2.98
N SER A 85 13.01 10.99 -4.17
CA SER A 85 13.31 12.42 -4.37
C SER A 85 12.05 13.27 -4.20
N ALA A 86 12.21 14.57 -3.94
CA ALA A 86 11.11 15.52 -3.87
C ALA A 86 10.24 15.52 -5.15
N ALA A 87 10.87 15.37 -6.32
CA ALA A 87 10.18 15.32 -7.61
C ALA A 87 9.32 14.06 -7.75
N GLN A 88 9.79 12.92 -7.25
CA GLN A 88 9.01 11.67 -7.24
C GLN A 88 7.84 11.75 -6.26
N LEU A 89 8.07 12.27 -5.04
CA LEU A 89 7.02 12.47 -4.04
C LEU A 89 5.90 13.38 -4.56
N ALA A 90 6.24 14.42 -5.33
CA ALA A 90 5.27 15.32 -5.94
C ALA A 90 4.36 14.66 -6.99
N LYS A 91 4.76 13.51 -7.55
CA LYS A 91 3.93 12.72 -8.46
C LYS A 91 2.86 11.88 -7.73
N VAL A 92 2.97 11.69 -6.42
CA VAL A 92 2.06 10.83 -5.65
C VAL A 92 0.89 11.66 -5.13
N ALA A 93 -0.29 11.46 -5.70
CA ALA A 93 -1.52 12.12 -5.27
C ALA A 93 -2.07 11.56 -3.96
N GLY A 94 -1.79 10.28 -3.67
CA GLY A 94 -2.20 9.65 -2.43
C GLY A 94 -1.86 8.16 -2.35
N ALA A 95 -2.11 7.57 -1.17
CA ALA A 95 -1.91 6.16 -0.92
C ALA A 95 -3.01 5.56 -0.05
N LEU A 96 -3.57 4.44 -0.50
CA LEU A 96 -4.42 3.56 0.30
C LEU A 96 -3.55 2.43 0.84
N LEU A 97 -3.39 2.38 2.15
CA LEU A 97 -2.48 1.49 2.87
C LEU A 97 -3.31 0.48 3.68
N VAL A 98 -3.42 -0.73 3.18
CA VAL A 98 -4.37 -1.74 3.69
C VAL A 98 -3.65 -2.86 4.43
N ALA A 99 -4.09 -3.17 5.65
CA ALA A 99 -3.60 -4.29 6.47
C ALA A 99 -2.09 -4.22 6.74
N LEU A 100 -1.66 -3.20 7.47
CA LEU A 100 -0.25 -3.01 7.84
C LEU A 100 0.26 -4.19 8.69
N PRO A 101 1.32 -4.89 8.27
CA PRO A 101 1.92 -5.93 9.09
C PRO A 101 2.88 -5.31 10.10
N ASP A 102 2.88 -5.81 11.31
CA ASP A 102 3.82 -5.40 12.37
C ASP A 102 5.06 -6.30 12.34
N PRO A 103 6.26 -5.75 12.07
CA PRO A 103 7.49 -6.54 12.06
C PRO A 103 7.85 -7.16 13.41
N SER A 104 7.23 -6.77 14.51
CA SER A 104 7.42 -7.34 15.83
C SER A 104 6.51 -8.55 16.14
N GLU A 105 5.49 -8.76 15.31
CA GLU A 105 4.56 -9.88 15.49
C GLU A 105 5.17 -11.22 15.04
N ALA A 106 4.79 -12.29 15.75
CA ALA A 106 5.29 -13.64 15.46
C ALA A 106 4.89 -14.16 14.07
N HIS A 107 3.80 -13.65 13.53
CA HIS A 107 3.29 -14.01 12.19
C HIS A 107 3.94 -13.20 11.05
N PHE A 108 4.79 -12.22 11.37
CA PHE A 108 5.51 -11.49 10.33
C PHE A 108 6.41 -12.46 9.53
N PRO A 109 6.45 -12.37 8.19
CA PRO A 109 7.22 -13.30 7.36
C PRO A 109 8.68 -13.35 7.74
N GLN A 110 9.18 -14.52 8.14
CA GLN A 110 10.58 -14.72 8.57
C GLN A 110 11.58 -14.55 7.41
N ASP A 111 11.10 -14.72 6.17
CA ASP A 111 11.89 -14.55 4.95
C ASP A 111 11.97 -13.09 4.48
N ALA A 112 11.19 -12.20 5.09
CA ALA A 112 11.25 -10.77 4.82
C ALA A 112 12.35 -10.09 5.65
N SER A 113 13.17 -9.24 5.04
CA SER A 113 14.29 -8.60 5.70
C SER A 113 14.34 -7.08 5.53
N GLY A 114 14.83 -6.39 6.57
CA GLY A 114 15.08 -4.96 6.56
C GLY A 114 13.86 -4.08 6.85
N PHE A 115 12.68 -4.63 7.13
CA PHE A 115 11.44 -3.88 7.35
C PHE A 115 11.25 -3.37 8.80
N SER A 116 12.25 -3.46 9.63
CA SER A 116 12.25 -2.93 11.00
C SER A 116 13.51 -2.08 11.25
N PRO A 117 13.40 -0.98 12.02
CA PRO A 117 12.17 -0.38 12.55
C PRO A 117 11.36 0.34 11.45
N VAL A 118 10.03 0.34 11.59
CA VAL A 118 9.14 1.06 10.67
C VAL A 118 9.32 2.58 10.86
N PRO A 119 9.47 3.38 9.76
CA PRO A 119 9.60 4.82 9.89
C PRO A 119 8.30 5.44 10.38
N LEU A 120 8.36 6.17 11.49
CA LEU A 120 7.23 6.87 12.12
C LEU A 120 7.34 8.37 11.88
N THR A 121 7.43 8.78 10.63
CA THR A 121 7.47 10.16 10.18
C THR A 121 6.31 10.44 9.23
N ARG A 122 5.84 11.69 9.20
CA ARG A 122 4.73 12.09 8.35
C ARG A 122 5.03 11.79 6.88
N LEU A 123 4.11 11.12 6.22
CA LEU A 123 4.20 10.90 4.77
C LEU A 123 3.85 12.20 4.03
N PRO A 124 4.58 12.53 2.94
CA PRO A 124 4.45 13.82 2.25
C PRO A 124 3.25 13.91 1.31
N PHE A 125 2.41 12.88 1.25
CA PHE A 125 1.19 12.82 0.44
C PHE A 125 -0.02 12.37 1.28
N ALA A 126 -1.22 12.66 0.79
CA ALA A 126 -2.46 12.22 1.43
C ALA A 126 -2.50 10.70 1.51
N ASN A 127 -2.90 10.15 2.65
CA ASN A 127 -2.96 8.70 2.78
C ASN A 127 -4.07 8.24 3.74
N ILE A 128 -4.54 7.02 3.51
CA ILE A 128 -5.55 6.35 4.31
C ILE A 128 -4.98 5.00 4.74
N VAL A 129 -4.99 4.74 6.04
CA VAL A 129 -4.67 3.42 6.61
C VAL A 129 -5.97 2.70 6.90
N VAL A 130 -6.12 1.51 6.34
CA VAL A 130 -7.28 0.62 6.55
C VAL A 130 -6.84 -0.59 7.35
N ALA A 131 -7.45 -0.78 8.51
CA ALA A 131 -7.17 -1.86 9.43
C ALA A 131 -8.35 -2.82 9.58
N SER A 132 -8.06 -4.02 10.02
CA SER A 132 -9.02 -5.03 10.45
C SER A 132 -8.78 -5.37 11.91
N SER A 133 -9.86 -5.46 12.70
CA SER A 133 -9.76 -5.66 14.14
C SER A 133 -9.26 -7.04 14.56
N ASP A 134 -9.23 -8.01 13.66
CA ASP A 134 -8.74 -9.38 13.87
C ASP A 134 -7.59 -9.78 12.91
N ASP A 135 -6.87 -8.81 12.38
CA ASP A 135 -5.71 -9.08 11.51
C ASP A 135 -4.59 -9.76 12.31
N PRO A 136 -4.18 -10.99 11.96
CA PRO A 136 -3.15 -11.70 12.71
C PRO A 136 -1.74 -11.18 12.48
N TYR A 137 -1.52 -10.36 11.44
CA TYR A 137 -0.19 -9.83 11.07
C TYR A 137 0.07 -8.44 11.62
N GLY A 138 -0.95 -7.69 12.02
CA GLY A 138 -0.79 -6.34 12.53
C GLY A 138 -2.04 -5.84 13.22
N GLY A 139 -1.98 -5.73 14.55
CA GLY A 139 -3.13 -5.31 15.35
C GLY A 139 -3.49 -3.84 15.20
N VAL A 140 -4.69 -3.50 15.66
CA VAL A 140 -5.22 -2.13 15.69
C VAL A 140 -4.27 -1.13 16.34
N PRO A 141 -3.62 -1.42 17.52
CA PRO A 141 -2.70 -0.45 18.14
C PRO A 141 -1.52 -0.08 17.26
N PHE A 142 -0.94 -1.06 16.54
CA PHE A 142 0.17 -0.81 15.63
C PHE A 142 -0.26 0.06 14.44
N SER A 143 -1.38 -0.30 13.80
CA SER A 143 -1.89 0.46 12.66
C SER A 143 -2.27 1.89 13.03
N GLN A 144 -2.82 2.12 14.22
CA GLN A 144 -3.11 3.46 14.73
C GLN A 144 -1.84 4.26 15.01
N THR A 145 -0.81 3.63 15.58
CA THR A 145 0.50 4.27 15.81
C THR A 145 1.10 4.75 14.50
N CYS A 146 1.13 3.88 13.48
CA CYS A 146 1.61 4.23 12.16
C CYS A 146 0.76 5.35 11.53
N ALA A 147 -0.56 5.23 11.57
CA ALA A 147 -1.46 6.20 10.99
C ALA A 147 -1.29 7.60 11.61
N ASN A 148 -1.17 7.67 12.92
CA ASN A 148 -0.91 8.94 13.64
C ASN A 148 0.42 9.57 13.22
N ALA A 149 1.49 8.77 13.16
CA ALA A 149 2.81 9.25 12.76
C ALA A 149 2.85 9.69 11.29
N TRP A 150 2.19 8.96 10.40
CA TRP A 150 2.15 9.25 8.97
C TRP A 150 1.19 10.38 8.59
N GLY A 151 0.32 10.80 9.50
CA GLY A 151 -0.74 11.78 9.25
C GLY A 151 -1.88 11.23 8.41
N SER A 152 -2.17 9.94 8.57
CA SER A 152 -3.20 9.21 7.82
C SER A 152 -4.60 9.45 8.37
N ARG A 153 -5.59 9.39 7.48
CA ARG A 153 -6.93 9.00 7.91
C ARG A 153 -6.91 7.51 8.25
N TRP A 154 -7.38 7.14 9.45
CA TRP A 154 -7.44 5.74 9.88
C TRP A 154 -8.86 5.22 9.82
N ILE A 155 -9.03 4.00 9.30
CA ILE A 155 -10.34 3.32 9.14
C ILE A 155 -10.21 1.88 9.64
N ASP A 156 -11.09 1.48 10.56
CA ASP A 156 -11.30 0.09 10.94
C ASP A 156 -12.54 -0.45 10.22
N ILE A 157 -12.38 -1.53 9.48
CA ILE A 157 -13.48 -2.20 8.76
C ILE A 157 -14.04 -3.40 9.51
N GLY A 158 -13.74 -3.51 10.80
CA GLY A 158 -14.15 -4.63 11.63
C GLY A 158 -13.32 -5.90 11.38
N PRO A 159 -13.81 -7.07 11.84
CA PRO A 159 -13.09 -8.34 11.72
C PRO A 159 -13.15 -8.86 10.28
N ARG A 160 -12.09 -8.63 9.53
CA ARG A 160 -11.92 -9.02 8.11
C ARG A 160 -10.62 -9.78 7.86
N GLY A 161 -9.98 -10.31 8.92
CA GLY A 161 -8.68 -10.97 8.81
C GLY A 161 -7.63 -10.03 8.22
N HIS A 162 -6.77 -10.55 7.36
CA HIS A 162 -5.69 -9.76 6.74
C HIS A 162 -6.13 -8.94 5.50
N ILE A 163 -7.42 -8.72 5.33
CA ILE A 163 -8.01 -7.97 4.20
C ILE A 163 -7.43 -8.45 2.86
N ASN A 164 -7.40 -9.76 2.68
CA ASN A 164 -6.85 -10.45 1.51
C ASN A 164 -7.94 -11.26 0.77
N ALA A 165 -7.56 -12.22 -0.06
CA ALA A 165 -8.48 -13.07 -0.81
C ALA A 165 -9.47 -13.82 0.10
N ASP A 166 -9.02 -14.28 1.28
CA ASP A 166 -9.86 -15.03 2.24
C ASP A 166 -10.88 -14.15 2.96
N SER A 167 -10.73 -12.83 2.89
CA SER A 167 -11.68 -11.88 3.51
C SER A 167 -13.01 -11.77 2.77
N GLY A 168 -13.11 -12.30 1.55
CA GLY A 168 -14.34 -12.36 0.78
C GLY A 168 -14.91 -11.01 0.35
N LEU A 169 -14.05 -10.01 0.13
CA LEU A 169 -14.46 -8.64 -0.21
C LEU A 169 -14.92 -8.48 -1.66
N GLY A 170 -14.62 -9.46 -2.54
CA GLY A 170 -14.91 -9.35 -3.97
C GLY A 170 -14.21 -8.14 -4.60
N ASP A 171 -14.96 -7.31 -5.32
CA ASP A 171 -14.44 -6.10 -5.99
C ASP A 171 -14.17 -4.94 -5.04
N TRP A 172 -14.61 -5.07 -3.81
CA TRP A 172 -14.42 -4.11 -2.72
C TRP A 172 -14.64 -2.65 -3.13
N ASP A 173 -15.86 -2.35 -3.52
CA ASP A 173 -16.26 -1.02 -4.02
C ASP A 173 -15.99 0.11 -3.02
N GLU A 174 -16.11 -0.17 -1.72
CA GLU A 174 -15.82 0.80 -0.67
C GLU A 174 -14.33 1.22 -0.69
N GLY A 175 -13.42 0.24 -0.78
CA GLY A 175 -11.97 0.50 -0.91
C GLY A 175 -11.63 1.27 -2.19
N ARG A 176 -12.28 0.93 -3.31
CA ARG A 176 -12.15 1.69 -4.57
C ARG A 176 -12.62 3.13 -4.43
N GLY A 177 -13.70 3.35 -3.70
CA GLY A 177 -14.22 4.68 -3.41
C GLY A 177 -13.22 5.54 -2.62
N TRP A 178 -12.55 4.97 -1.61
CA TRP A 178 -11.51 5.69 -0.88
C TRP A 178 -10.30 6.01 -1.76
N LEU A 179 -9.87 5.06 -2.59
CA LEU A 179 -8.77 5.27 -3.54
C LEU A 179 -9.10 6.40 -4.53
N ALA A 180 -10.31 6.39 -5.10
CA ALA A 180 -10.77 7.40 -6.04
C ALA A 180 -10.82 8.82 -5.43
N SER A 181 -11.01 8.93 -4.11
CA SER A 181 -11.06 10.22 -3.42
C SER A 181 -9.76 11.02 -3.51
N PHE A 182 -8.63 10.38 -3.79
CA PHE A 182 -7.36 11.08 -3.99
C PHE A 182 -7.30 11.84 -5.33
N GLY A 183 -8.02 11.37 -6.36
CA GLY A 183 -8.10 12.02 -7.66
C GLY A 183 -9.04 13.25 -7.69
N ALA A 184 -9.95 13.35 -6.74
CA ALA A 184 -10.92 14.44 -6.67
C ALA A 184 -10.38 15.75 -6.04
N ARG A 185 -9.11 15.74 -5.61
CA ARG A 185 -8.45 16.89 -4.96
C ARG A 185 -7.53 17.61 -5.94
N GLY A 186 -8.12 18.10 -7.03
CA GLY A 186 -7.48 18.97 -7.99
C GLY A 186 -7.96 20.41 -7.86
#